data_13f0bf73644f35dbda6a1cd98fe537ce
#
_entry.id   13f0bf73644f35dbda6a1cd98fe537ce
#
_cell.length_a   1.000
_cell.length_b   1.000
_cell.length_c   1.000
_cell.angle_alpha   90.00
_cell.angle_beta   90.00
_cell.angle_gamma   90.00
#
_symmetry.space_group_name_H-M   'P 1'
#
loop_
_entity.id
_entity.type
_entity.pdbx_description
1 polymer ?
#
loop_
_entity_poly.entity_id
_entity_poly.type
_entity_poly.pdbx_seq_one_letter_code
_entity_poly.pdbx_strand_id
1 'polypeptide(L)'
;MDAQTIVKEKMYANDAFSQWLGIEIVEVSAGHCALTMVVRKDMTNGFGIAHGGITYSLADSALAFASNGHGNFAVSVETSIS
;
A
#
# COMPACT_ATOMS: atom_id res chain seq x y z
N MET A 1 -21.04 -1.41 -0.95
CA MET A 1 -19.83 -2.24 -1.17
C MET A 1 -18.96 -2.09 0.06
N ASP A 2 -18.50 -3.19 0.64
CA ASP A 2 -17.69 -3.12 1.85
C ASP A 2 -16.22 -2.75 1.53
N ALA A 3 -15.46 -2.42 2.58
CA ALA A 3 -14.08 -1.98 2.43
C ALA A 3 -13.19 -3.07 1.78
N GLN A 4 -13.42 -4.34 2.12
CA GLN A 4 -12.64 -5.43 1.54
C GLN A 4 -12.84 -5.53 0.03
N THR A 5 -14.08 -5.44 -0.43
CA THR A 5 -14.39 -5.47 -1.87
C THR A 5 -13.79 -4.28 -2.59
N ILE A 6 -13.94 -3.06 -2.02
CA ILE A 6 -13.39 -1.85 -2.61
C ILE A 6 -11.87 -1.97 -2.76
N VAL A 7 -11.18 -2.30 -1.68
CA VAL A 7 -9.72 -2.33 -1.67
C VAL A 7 -9.18 -3.48 -2.51
N LYS A 8 -9.68 -4.69 -2.33
CA LYS A 8 -9.13 -5.88 -3.00
C LYS A 8 -9.49 -5.93 -4.48
N GLU A 9 -10.74 -5.62 -4.84
CA GLU A 9 -11.24 -5.81 -6.20
C GLU A 9 -11.19 -4.56 -7.06
N LYS A 10 -11.31 -3.36 -6.46
CA LYS A 10 -11.33 -2.10 -7.21
C LYS A 10 -9.99 -1.36 -7.17
N MET A 11 -9.24 -1.49 -6.09
CA MET A 11 -7.96 -0.79 -5.94
C MET A 11 -6.77 -1.72 -6.20
N TYR A 12 -6.55 -2.71 -5.34
CA TYR A 12 -5.38 -3.58 -5.44
C TYR A 12 -5.32 -4.35 -6.75
N ALA A 13 -6.44 -4.87 -7.23
CA ALA A 13 -6.49 -5.63 -8.48
C ALA A 13 -6.04 -4.81 -9.71
N ASN A 14 -6.12 -3.49 -9.63
CA ASN A 14 -5.71 -2.57 -10.70
C ASN A 14 -4.42 -1.79 -10.36
N ASP A 15 -3.80 -2.09 -9.22
CA ASP A 15 -2.61 -1.40 -8.73
C ASP A 15 -1.36 -2.20 -9.08
N ALA A 16 -0.85 -1.98 -10.29
CA ALA A 16 0.30 -2.72 -10.80
C ALA A 16 1.55 -2.53 -9.93
N PHE A 17 1.75 -1.34 -9.39
CA PHE A 17 2.94 -1.06 -8.58
C PHE A 17 2.89 -1.81 -7.24
N SER A 18 1.76 -1.78 -6.54
CA SER A 18 1.60 -2.51 -5.29
C SER A 18 1.73 -4.02 -5.50
N GLN A 19 1.20 -4.53 -6.62
CA GLN A 19 1.37 -5.94 -6.99
C GLN A 19 2.84 -6.27 -7.29
N TRP A 20 3.55 -5.38 -7.98
CA TRP A 20 4.97 -5.56 -8.26
C TRP A 20 5.79 -5.59 -6.96
N LEU A 21 5.44 -4.75 -5.99
CA LEU A 21 6.07 -4.77 -4.67
C LEU A 21 5.82 -6.09 -3.91
N GLY A 22 4.79 -6.84 -4.29
CA GLY A 22 4.43 -8.07 -3.60
C GLY A 22 3.69 -7.82 -2.29
N ILE A 23 2.99 -6.69 -2.20
CA ILE A 23 2.21 -6.33 -1.01
C ILE A 23 1.09 -7.34 -0.80
N GLU A 24 0.95 -7.81 0.45
CA GLU A 24 -0.17 -8.64 0.86
C GLU A 24 -1.06 -7.85 1.80
N ILE A 25 -2.37 -7.90 1.56
CA ILE A 25 -3.37 -7.25 2.42
C ILE A 25 -3.67 -8.21 3.55
N VAL A 26 -3.25 -7.86 4.77
CA VAL A 26 -3.48 -8.66 5.97
C VAL A 26 -4.88 -8.42 6.51
N GLU A 27 -5.27 -7.16 6.57
CA GLU A 27 -6.56 -6.75 7.12
C GLU A 27 -6.97 -5.42 6.49
N VAL A 28 -8.25 -5.27 6.19
CA VAL A 28 -8.80 -4.00 5.71
C VAL A 28 -10.24 -3.83 6.17
N SER A 29 -10.54 -2.64 6.67
CA SER A 29 -11.88 -2.18 7.01
C SER A 29 -11.95 -0.69 6.72
N ALA A 30 -13.12 -0.09 6.85
CA ALA A 30 -13.27 1.34 6.58
C ALA A 30 -12.35 2.14 7.51
N GLY A 31 -11.43 2.90 6.92
CA GLY A 31 -10.48 3.74 7.65
C GLY A 31 -9.31 3.00 8.28
N HIS A 32 -9.18 1.68 8.00
CA HIS A 32 -8.09 0.87 8.57
C HIS A 32 -7.52 -0.10 7.52
N CYS A 33 -6.21 -0.24 7.50
CA CYS A 33 -5.54 -1.18 6.61
C CYS A 33 -4.22 -1.65 7.23
N ALA A 34 -3.98 -2.96 7.15
CA ALA A 34 -2.70 -3.55 7.53
C ALA A 34 -2.15 -4.33 6.33
N LEU A 35 -0.93 -4.00 5.94
CA LEU A 35 -0.25 -4.60 4.80
C LEU A 35 1.07 -5.22 5.25
N THR A 36 1.54 -6.20 4.47
CA THR A 36 2.88 -6.75 4.64
C THR A 36 3.50 -6.99 3.27
N MET A 37 4.83 -7.02 3.22
CA MET A 37 5.57 -7.40 2.02
C MET A 37 6.93 -7.96 2.42
N VAL A 38 7.50 -8.78 1.52
CA VAL A 38 8.85 -9.31 1.68
C VAL A 38 9.82 -8.41 0.91
N VAL A 39 10.88 -7.96 1.58
CA VAL A 39 11.93 -7.16 0.94
C VAL A 39 12.81 -8.08 0.10
N ARG A 40 12.83 -7.87 -1.21
CA ARG A 40 13.69 -8.60 -2.14
C ARG A 40 15.03 -7.88 -2.28
N LYS A 41 16.03 -8.58 -2.81
CA LYS A 41 17.37 -8.01 -3.03
C LYS A 41 17.33 -6.74 -3.89
N ASP A 42 16.46 -6.72 -4.90
CA ASP A 42 16.32 -5.56 -5.81
C ASP A 42 15.60 -4.37 -5.19
N MET A 43 15.17 -4.49 -3.94
CA MET A 43 14.59 -3.39 -3.14
C MET A 43 15.59 -2.81 -2.14
N THR A 44 16.82 -3.31 -2.10
CA THR A 44 17.82 -2.87 -1.14
C THR A 44 18.70 -1.77 -1.70
N ASN A 45 19.26 -0.98 -0.77
CA ASN A 45 20.26 0.04 -1.13
C ASN A 45 21.69 -0.52 -1.09
N GLY A 46 22.69 0.34 -1.26
CA GLY A 46 24.09 -0.07 -1.24
C GLY A 46 24.59 -0.65 0.08
N PHE A 47 23.82 -0.53 1.16
CA PHE A 47 24.15 -1.09 2.47
C PHE A 47 23.46 -2.43 2.73
N GLY A 48 22.69 -2.95 1.77
CA GLY A 48 22.00 -4.22 1.91
C GLY A 48 20.73 -4.17 2.77
N ILE A 49 20.18 -2.98 3.01
CA ILE A 49 18.92 -2.77 3.73
C ILE A 49 17.87 -2.21 2.78
N ALA A 50 16.60 -2.34 3.14
CA ALA A 50 15.50 -1.84 2.31
C ALA A 50 15.69 -0.37 1.96
N HIS A 51 15.58 -0.02 0.67
CA HIS A 51 15.63 1.37 0.24
C HIS A 51 14.46 2.14 0.88
N GLY A 52 14.72 3.38 1.32
CA GLY A 52 13.69 4.20 1.97
C GLY A 52 12.44 4.41 1.12
N GLY A 53 12.60 4.47 -0.20
CA GLY A 53 11.48 4.57 -1.12
C GLY A 53 10.53 3.36 -1.08
N ILE A 54 11.03 2.18 -0.76
CA ILE A 54 10.23 0.97 -0.61
C ILE A 54 9.32 1.07 0.62
N THR A 55 9.90 1.50 1.75
CA THR A 55 9.13 1.72 2.97
C THR A 55 8.05 2.79 2.76
N TYR A 56 8.41 3.88 2.11
CA TYR A 56 7.49 4.96 1.79
C TYR A 56 6.35 4.47 0.89
N SER A 57 6.66 3.69 -0.13
CA SER A 57 5.66 3.15 -1.06
C SER A 57 4.68 2.22 -0.35
N LEU A 58 5.15 1.39 0.57
CA LEU A 58 4.27 0.54 1.37
C LEU A 58 3.31 1.38 2.21
N ALA A 59 3.84 2.41 2.88
CA ALA A 59 3.02 3.32 3.69
C ALA A 59 2.01 4.09 2.84
N ASP A 60 2.40 4.51 1.64
CA ASP A 60 1.52 5.22 0.71
C ASP A 60 0.35 4.33 0.26
N SER A 61 0.62 3.07 -0.08
CA SER A 61 -0.43 2.11 -0.44
C SER A 61 -1.39 1.88 0.73
N ALA A 62 -0.86 1.74 1.95
CA ALA A 62 -1.67 1.54 3.15
C ALA A 62 -2.60 2.75 3.38
N LEU A 63 -2.07 3.97 3.22
CA LEU A 63 -2.86 5.19 3.35
C LEU A 63 -3.98 5.24 2.31
N ALA A 64 -3.66 4.95 1.05
CA ALA A 64 -4.63 4.96 -0.04
C ALA A 64 -5.76 3.95 0.22
N PHE A 65 -5.41 2.72 0.61
CA PHE A 65 -6.40 1.68 0.86
C PHE A 65 -7.29 2.04 2.05
N ALA A 66 -6.72 2.52 3.14
CA ALA A 66 -7.50 2.92 4.32
C ALA A 66 -8.43 4.10 4.00
N SER A 67 -7.93 5.10 3.28
CA SER A 67 -8.69 6.31 2.95
C SER A 67 -9.85 6.04 1.99
N ASN A 68 -9.63 5.15 1.01
CA ASN A 68 -10.63 4.86 -0.01
C ASN A 68 -11.56 3.68 0.36
N GLY A 69 -11.25 2.95 1.41
CA GLY A 69 -12.10 1.86 1.91
C GLY A 69 -13.47 2.31 2.39
N HIS A 70 -13.67 3.60 2.57
CA HIS A 70 -14.97 4.19 2.88
C HIS A 70 -15.91 4.31 1.68
N GLY A 71 -15.39 4.08 0.47
CA GLY A 71 -16.18 4.20 -0.76
C GLY A 71 -16.12 5.58 -1.40
N ASN A 72 -15.47 6.54 -0.77
CA ASN A 72 -15.26 7.88 -1.33
C ASN A 72 -13.89 7.95 -1.99
N PHE A 73 -13.81 8.52 -3.19
CA PHE A 73 -12.55 8.66 -3.90
C PHE A 73 -11.66 9.68 -3.20
N ALA A 74 -10.42 9.29 -2.93
CA ALA A 74 -9.43 10.14 -2.29
C ALA A 74 -8.04 9.88 -2.87
N VAL A 75 -7.25 10.93 -3.05
CA VAL A 75 -5.86 10.83 -3.50
C VAL A 75 -4.95 11.63 -2.58
N SER A 76 -3.73 11.13 -2.39
CA SER A 76 -2.70 11.88 -1.67
C SER A 76 -2.10 12.92 -2.60
N VAL A 77 -2.04 14.16 -2.15
CA VAL A 77 -1.39 15.24 -2.90
C VAL A 77 -0.02 15.58 -2.32
N GLU A 78 0.18 15.28 -1.06
CA GLU A 78 1.46 15.46 -0.38
C GLU A 78 1.58 14.47 0.77
N THR A 79 2.72 13.79 0.89
CA THR A 79 3.03 12.92 2.00
C THR A 79 4.49 13.12 2.41
N SER A 80 4.80 12.85 3.67
CA SER A 80 6.18 12.87 4.15
C SER A 80 6.39 11.80 5.21
N ILE A 81 7.63 11.36 5.33
CA ILE A 81 8.04 10.35 6.30
C ILE A 81 9.39 10.77 6.89
N SER A 82 9.54 10.63 8.20
CA SER A 82 10.80 10.99 8.86
C SER A 82 11.27 9.90 9.81
#